data_d521bce753cec9d2bb09349c55bf72fc
#
_entry.id   d521bce753cec9d2bb09349c55bf72fc
#
_cell.length_a   1.000
_cell.length_b   1.000
_cell.length_c   1.000
_cell.angle_alpha   90.00
_cell.angle_beta   90.00
_cell.angle_gamma   90.00
#
_symmetry.space_group_name_H-M   'P 1'
#
loop_
_entity.id
_entity.type
_entity.pdbx_description
1 polymer ?
#
loop_
_entity_poly.entity_id
_entity_poly.type
_entity_poly.pdbx_seq_one_letter_code
_entity_poly.pdbx_strand_id
1 'polypeptide(L)'
;MTVDENSPYDYIIATILLLINLFTFYVYHLEQDRWSVQYRLKLIESSNEAYRNQLQIVNESQKKIRFLKHDLNRHIQKLKLLSEKENMQAIVQYLNEMEDAAVIKQEYVKTGNEDVDSLLNYELSLAAEFGTEVICDVNLPENLNISSFDMTIILGNLMDNAIEALRHSKRKQLKVNIRLHKGIIRIDLENTYDPVYRKKHDGREHGIGLLSVENTLQKYHGKLDSHTEENRYLSLIHISEPTRPEP
;
A
#
# COMPACT_ATOMS: atom_id res chain seq x y z
N MET A 1 75.85 -30.77 17.18
CA MET A 1 74.68 -29.99 16.70
C MET A 1 74.41 -30.51 15.30
N THR A 2 73.61 -31.59 15.22
CA THR A 2 73.29 -32.27 13.95
C THR A 2 72.18 -31.48 13.28
N VAL A 3 72.50 -30.87 12.16
CA VAL A 3 71.47 -30.30 11.27
C VAL A 3 70.69 -31.49 10.69
N ASP A 4 69.44 -31.60 11.09
CA ASP A 4 68.56 -32.62 10.60
C ASP A 4 68.35 -32.34 9.09
N GLU A 5 68.95 -33.18 8.22
CA GLU A 5 68.72 -33.08 6.78
C GLU A 5 67.27 -33.42 6.49
N ASN A 6 66.52 -32.44 6.00
CA ASN A 6 65.12 -32.62 5.58
C ASN A 6 65.04 -33.86 4.69
N SER A 7 64.21 -34.80 5.05
CA SER A 7 63.98 -36.02 4.28
C SER A 7 63.34 -35.64 2.91
N PRO A 8 63.71 -36.36 1.81
CA PRO A 8 63.08 -36.15 0.49
C PRO A 8 61.56 -36.23 0.57
N TYR A 9 60.97 -36.90 1.55
CA TYR A 9 59.53 -36.95 1.81
C TYR A 9 58.96 -35.60 2.29
N ASP A 10 59.72 -34.76 2.99
CA ASP A 10 59.27 -33.47 3.45
C ASP A 10 59.06 -32.49 2.27
N TYR A 11 59.93 -32.54 1.28
CA TYR A 11 59.75 -31.77 0.03
C TYR A 11 58.55 -32.22 -0.77
N ILE A 12 58.29 -33.52 -0.81
CA ILE A 12 57.10 -34.06 -1.52
C ILE A 12 55.83 -33.62 -0.80
N ILE A 13 55.77 -33.71 0.51
CA ILE A 13 54.64 -33.28 1.31
C ILE A 13 54.39 -31.75 1.16
N ALA A 14 55.43 -30.94 1.22
CA ALA A 14 55.34 -29.49 1.04
C ALA A 14 54.82 -29.15 -0.38
N THR A 15 55.25 -29.86 -1.41
CA THR A 15 54.78 -29.64 -2.79
C THR A 15 53.31 -30.02 -2.96
N ILE A 16 52.87 -31.12 -2.38
CA ILE A 16 51.48 -31.56 -2.39
C ILE A 16 50.60 -30.53 -1.65
N LEU A 17 51.01 -30.04 -0.47
CA LEU A 17 50.30 -29.02 0.25
C LEU A 17 50.18 -27.71 -0.51
N LEU A 18 51.25 -27.31 -1.23
CA LEU A 18 51.24 -26.13 -2.09
C LEU A 18 50.22 -26.28 -3.23
N LEU A 19 50.20 -27.44 -3.88
CA LEU A 19 49.23 -27.72 -4.96
C LEU A 19 47.79 -27.74 -4.47
N ILE A 20 47.52 -28.31 -3.30
CA ILE A 20 46.19 -28.29 -2.66
C ILE A 20 45.76 -26.85 -2.36
N ASN A 21 46.69 -26.03 -1.82
CA ASN A 21 46.38 -24.62 -1.55
C ASN A 21 46.09 -23.83 -2.83
N LEU A 22 46.84 -24.01 -3.89
CA LEU A 22 46.59 -23.38 -5.18
C LEU A 22 45.24 -23.83 -5.79
N PHE A 23 44.95 -25.13 -5.67
CA PHE A 23 43.71 -25.69 -6.15
C PHE A 23 42.50 -25.14 -5.33
N THR A 24 42.57 -25.10 -4.01
CA THR A 24 41.50 -24.51 -3.17
C THR A 24 41.32 -23.03 -3.45
N PHE A 25 42.41 -22.27 -3.64
CA PHE A 25 42.32 -20.85 -4.02
C PHE A 25 41.65 -20.65 -5.39
N TYR A 26 42.00 -21.50 -6.35
CA TYR A 26 41.38 -21.46 -7.69
C TYR A 26 39.88 -21.78 -7.66
N VAL A 27 39.49 -22.82 -6.91
CA VAL A 27 38.06 -23.18 -6.74
C VAL A 27 37.30 -22.06 -6.03
N TYR A 28 37.88 -21.49 -4.96
CA TYR A 28 37.29 -20.37 -4.25
C TYR A 28 37.03 -19.15 -5.16
N HIS A 29 38.00 -18.84 -6.02
CA HIS A 29 37.86 -17.71 -6.93
C HIS A 29 36.76 -17.96 -7.99
N LEU A 30 36.67 -19.17 -8.51
CA LEU A 30 35.58 -19.55 -9.43
C LEU A 30 34.18 -19.47 -8.77
N GLU A 31 34.07 -19.89 -7.52
CA GLU A 31 32.81 -19.79 -6.79
C GLU A 31 32.43 -18.33 -6.53
N GLN A 32 33.37 -17.48 -6.14
CA GLN A 32 33.12 -16.07 -5.90
C GLN A 32 32.57 -15.35 -7.14
N ASP A 33 33.11 -15.64 -8.32
CA ASP A 33 32.61 -15.09 -9.58
C ASP A 33 31.16 -15.55 -9.88
N ARG A 34 30.88 -16.83 -9.66
CA ARG A 34 29.50 -17.36 -9.83
C ARG A 34 28.49 -16.69 -8.91
N TRP A 35 28.85 -16.51 -7.63
CA TRP A 35 28.00 -15.82 -6.65
C TRP A 35 27.71 -14.38 -7.07
N SER A 36 28.71 -13.65 -7.55
CA SER A 36 28.56 -12.26 -7.97
C SER A 36 27.63 -12.12 -9.17
N VAL A 37 27.71 -13.02 -10.12
CA VAL A 37 26.82 -13.06 -11.31
C VAL A 37 25.39 -13.40 -10.90
N GLN A 38 25.20 -14.43 -10.08
CA GLN A 38 23.87 -14.82 -9.61
C GLN A 38 23.20 -13.70 -8.78
N TYR A 39 23.97 -13.03 -7.93
CA TYR A 39 23.46 -11.90 -7.16
C TYR A 39 23.01 -10.75 -8.05
N ARG A 40 23.80 -10.40 -9.09
CA ARG A 40 23.43 -9.38 -10.06
C ARG A 40 22.19 -9.75 -10.85
N LEU A 41 22.06 -11.00 -11.28
CA LEU A 41 20.87 -11.49 -11.98
C LEU A 41 19.63 -11.35 -11.10
N LYS A 42 19.72 -11.74 -9.83
CA LYS A 42 18.62 -11.62 -8.87
C LYS A 42 18.21 -10.18 -8.61
N LEU A 43 19.18 -9.24 -8.57
CA LEU A 43 18.88 -7.81 -8.46
C LEU A 43 18.17 -7.28 -9.70
N ILE A 44 18.59 -7.71 -10.91
CA ILE A 44 17.96 -7.30 -12.16
C ILE A 44 16.54 -7.86 -12.24
N GLU A 45 16.31 -9.11 -11.86
CA GLU A 45 14.97 -9.72 -11.81
C GLU A 45 14.05 -8.96 -10.86
N SER A 46 14.51 -8.70 -9.63
CA SER A 46 13.75 -7.93 -8.63
C SER A 46 13.43 -6.50 -9.13
N SER A 47 14.40 -5.83 -9.75
CA SER A 47 14.20 -4.50 -10.34
C SER A 47 13.20 -4.52 -11.50
N ASN A 48 13.26 -5.53 -12.36
CA ASN A 48 12.32 -5.70 -13.47
C ASN A 48 10.89 -5.97 -12.96
N GLU A 49 10.76 -6.74 -11.90
CA GLU A 49 9.46 -7.04 -11.28
C GLU A 49 8.85 -5.76 -10.66
N ALA A 50 9.64 -4.98 -9.93
CA ALA A 50 9.22 -3.68 -9.40
C ALA A 50 8.81 -2.72 -10.53
N TYR A 51 9.58 -2.66 -11.63
CA TYR A 51 9.26 -1.82 -12.78
C TYR A 51 7.96 -2.25 -13.50
N ARG A 52 7.73 -3.56 -13.65
CA ARG A 52 6.47 -4.08 -14.21
C ARG A 52 5.27 -3.70 -13.36
N ASN A 53 5.37 -3.82 -12.04
CA ASN A 53 4.32 -3.41 -11.11
C ASN A 53 4.03 -1.91 -11.21
N GLN A 54 5.07 -1.08 -11.30
CA GLN A 54 4.91 0.36 -11.49
C GLN A 54 4.22 0.70 -12.81
N LEU A 55 4.59 0.03 -13.91
CA LEU A 55 3.92 0.20 -15.21
C LEU A 55 2.45 -0.24 -15.15
N GLN A 56 2.12 -1.28 -14.41
CA GLN A 56 0.74 -1.71 -14.24
C GLN A 56 -0.09 -0.63 -13.54
N ILE A 57 0.40 -0.10 -12.43
CA ILE A 57 -0.27 1.00 -11.70
C ILE A 57 -0.49 2.22 -12.60
N VAL A 58 0.52 2.63 -13.37
CA VAL A 58 0.42 3.74 -14.32
C VAL A 58 -0.64 3.46 -15.40
N ASN A 59 -0.67 2.25 -15.94
CA ASN A 59 -1.65 1.86 -16.96
C ASN A 59 -3.07 1.85 -16.41
N GLU A 60 -3.28 1.38 -15.20
CA GLU A 60 -4.58 1.39 -14.52
C GLU A 60 -5.04 2.83 -14.23
N SER A 61 -4.15 3.69 -13.75
CA SER A 61 -4.42 5.12 -13.57
C SER A 61 -4.82 5.79 -14.89
N GLN A 62 -4.08 5.52 -15.98
CA GLN A 62 -4.43 6.04 -17.30
C GLN A 62 -5.78 5.53 -17.81
N LYS A 63 -6.16 4.28 -17.50
CA LYS A 63 -7.51 3.78 -17.81
C LYS A 63 -8.56 4.54 -17.03
N LYS A 64 -8.40 4.74 -15.72
CA LYS A 64 -9.31 5.53 -14.89
C LYS A 64 -9.49 6.96 -15.45
N ILE A 65 -8.41 7.64 -15.78
CA ILE A 65 -8.42 8.99 -16.39
C ILE A 65 -9.19 8.98 -17.72
N ARG A 66 -9.01 7.97 -18.56
CA ARG A 66 -9.77 7.85 -19.82
C ARG A 66 -11.26 7.68 -19.59
N PHE A 67 -11.66 6.87 -18.61
CA PHE A 67 -13.05 6.71 -18.21
C PHE A 67 -13.65 8.02 -17.71
N LEU A 68 -12.96 8.72 -16.81
CA LEU A 68 -13.39 10.03 -16.30
C LEU A 68 -13.55 11.06 -17.43
N LYS A 69 -12.57 11.12 -18.34
CA LYS A 69 -12.65 12.01 -19.51
C LYS A 69 -13.83 11.68 -20.42
N HIS A 70 -14.09 10.40 -20.65
CA HIS A 70 -15.23 9.96 -21.47
C HIS A 70 -16.56 10.33 -20.80
N ASP A 71 -16.66 10.11 -19.50
CA ASP A 71 -17.87 10.39 -18.72
C ASP A 71 -18.13 11.89 -18.64
N LEU A 72 -17.11 12.70 -18.35
CA LEU A 72 -17.17 14.16 -18.40
C LEU A 72 -17.64 14.68 -19.77
N ASN A 73 -17.10 14.13 -20.87
CA ASN A 73 -17.50 14.51 -22.22
C ASN A 73 -18.98 14.19 -22.46
N ARG A 74 -19.49 13.09 -21.92
CA ARG A 74 -20.90 12.70 -22.02
C ARG A 74 -21.79 13.69 -21.27
N HIS A 75 -21.39 14.13 -20.08
CA HIS A 75 -22.10 15.17 -19.32
C HIS A 75 -22.10 16.50 -20.07
N ILE A 76 -20.97 16.93 -20.63
CA ILE A 76 -20.86 18.16 -21.42
C ILE A 76 -21.74 18.09 -22.67
N GLN A 77 -21.76 16.95 -23.37
CA GLN A 77 -22.64 16.79 -24.55
C GLN A 77 -24.12 16.88 -24.17
N LYS A 78 -24.53 16.26 -23.04
CA LYS A 78 -25.91 16.34 -22.56
C LYS A 78 -26.30 17.77 -22.21
N LEU A 79 -25.41 18.51 -21.51
CA LEU A 79 -25.63 19.94 -21.23
C LEU A 79 -25.76 20.79 -22.51
N LYS A 80 -24.93 20.55 -23.53
CA LYS A 80 -25.02 21.24 -24.82
C LYS A 80 -26.36 20.98 -25.51
N LEU A 81 -26.80 19.73 -25.57
CA LEU A 81 -28.09 19.36 -26.15
C LEU A 81 -29.28 19.99 -25.42
N LEU A 82 -29.22 20.11 -24.10
CA LEU A 82 -30.23 20.79 -23.30
C LEU A 82 -30.23 22.31 -23.55
N SER A 83 -29.04 22.89 -23.73
CA SER A 83 -28.86 24.32 -24.03
C SER A 83 -29.39 24.67 -25.44
N GLU A 84 -29.16 23.83 -26.45
CA GLU A 84 -29.66 24.02 -27.81
C GLU A 84 -31.21 24.00 -27.87
N LYS A 85 -31.86 23.33 -26.92
CA LYS A 85 -33.30 23.29 -26.76
C LYS A 85 -33.89 24.45 -25.95
N GLU A 86 -33.05 25.40 -25.53
CA GLU A 86 -33.40 26.54 -24.67
C GLU A 86 -34.13 26.15 -23.37
N ASN A 87 -33.94 24.91 -22.92
CA ASN A 87 -34.62 24.36 -21.75
C ASN A 87 -33.76 24.57 -20.47
N MET A 88 -33.80 25.80 -19.97
CA MET A 88 -33.04 26.20 -18.77
C MET A 88 -33.41 25.36 -17.54
N GLN A 89 -34.71 25.00 -17.39
CA GLN A 89 -35.14 24.18 -16.26
C GLN A 89 -34.54 22.78 -16.29
N ALA A 90 -34.45 22.15 -17.47
CA ALA A 90 -33.82 20.84 -17.62
C ALA A 90 -32.32 20.88 -17.40
N ILE A 91 -31.66 22.01 -17.74
CA ILE A 91 -30.23 22.20 -17.42
C ILE A 91 -30.03 22.28 -15.91
N VAL A 92 -30.82 23.11 -15.22
CA VAL A 92 -30.74 23.26 -13.75
C VAL A 92 -31.02 21.92 -13.05
N GLN A 93 -32.08 21.22 -13.48
CA GLN A 93 -32.39 19.91 -12.94
C GLN A 93 -31.25 18.92 -13.14
N TYR A 94 -30.61 18.89 -14.29
CA TYR A 94 -29.51 17.98 -14.59
C TYR A 94 -28.24 18.33 -13.79
N LEU A 95 -27.96 19.62 -13.57
CA LEU A 95 -26.87 20.06 -12.71
C LEU A 95 -27.12 19.66 -11.26
N ASN A 96 -28.36 19.81 -10.75
CA ASN A 96 -28.71 19.35 -9.41
C ASN A 96 -28.58 17.81 -9.27
N GLU A 97 -29.02 17.04 -10.31
CA GLU A 97 -28.81 15.58 -10.35
C GLU A 97 -27.31 15.21 -10.31
N MET A 98 -26.45 15.97 -10.99
CA MET A 98 -24.99 15.78 -10.95
C MET A 98 -24.42 16.17 -9.60
N GLU A 99 -24.88 17.27 -9.00
CA GLU A 99 -24.48 17.71 -7.68
C GLU A 99 -24.90 16.70 -6.61
N ASP A 100 -26.13 16.20 -6.65
CA ASP A 100 -26.61 15.15 -5.74
C ASP A 100 -25.83 13.83 -5.89
N ALA A 101 -25.38 13.51 -7.09
CA ALA A 101 -24.54 12.34 -7.35
C ALA A 101 -23.09 12.54 -6.88
N ALA A 102 -22.61 13.79 -6.87
CA ALA A 102 -21.27 14.16 -6.41
C ALA A 102 -21.21 14.46 -4.90
N VAL A 103 -22.37 14.80 -4.30
CA VAL A 103 -22.44 15.07 -2.87
C VAL A 103 -22.33 13.78 -2.09
N ILE A 104 -21.26 13.69 -1.29
CA ILE A 104 -21.16 12.74 -0.20
C ILE A 104 -22.35 12.99 0.72
N LYS A 105 -23.36 12.13 0.69
CA LYS A 105 -24.64 12.30 1.38
C LYS A 105 -24.52 12.43 2.90
N GLN A 106 -23.36 12.09 3.44
CA GLN A 106 -23.06 12.15 4.85
C GLN A 106 -21.60 12.51 5.07
N GLU A 107 -21.33 13.58 5.81
CA GLU A 107 -19.98 13.94 6.27
C GLU A 107 -19.70 13.13 7.54
N TYR A 108 -18.78 12.17 7.44
CA TYR A 108 -18.36 11.31 8.55
C TYR A 108 -17.20 11.91 9.33
N VAL A 109 -16.33 12.66 8.64
CA VAL A 109 -15.07 13.18 9.15
C VAL A 109 -14.91 14.65 8.80
N LYS A 110 -14.52 15.45 9.78
CA LYS A 110 -14.18 16.86 9.64
C LYS A 110 -13.08 17.24 10.59
N THR A 111 -11.83 17.00 10.18
CA THR A 111 -10.63 17.33 10.97
C THR A 111 -10.06 18.69 10.62
N GLY A 112 -10.36 19.20 9.43
CA GLY A 112 -9.74 20.37 8.80
C GLY A 112 -8.57 20.00 7.89
N ASN A 113 -8.12 18.74 7.86
CA ASN A 113 -7.17 18.23 6.89
C ASN A 113 -7.94 17.77 5.66
N GLU A 114 -7.95 18.61 4.61
CA GLU A 114 -8.77 18.39 3.40
C GLU A 114 -8.50 17.05 2.72
N ASP A 115 -7.24 16.60 2.68
CA ASP A 115 -6.86 15.35 2.01
C ASP A 115 -7.39 14.12 2.76
N VAL A 116 -7.26 14.10 4.09
CA VAL A 116 -7.77 13.03 4.96
C VAL A 116 -9.29 13.03 4.97
N ASP A 117 -9.90 14.21 5.12
CA ASP A 117 -11.35 14.37 5.17
C ASP A 117 -12.00 13.92 3.86
N SER A 118 -11.46 14.33 2.71
CA SER A 118 -11.95 13.95 1.39
C SER A 118 -11.86 12.44 1.16
N LEU A 119 -10.71 11.84 1.47
CA LEU A 119 -10.49 10.41 1.30
C LEU A 119 -11.44 9.59 2.19
N LEU A 120 -11.44 9.87 3.49
CA LEU A 120 -12.25 9.10 4.44
C LEU A 120 -13.75 9.26 4.18
N ASN A 121 -14.23 10.48 3.90
CA ASN A 121 -15.63 10.69 3.58
C ASN A 121 -16.07 9.93 2.31
N TYR A 122 -15.21 9.87 1.28
CA TYR A 122 -15.46 9.07 0.09
C TYR A 122 -15.56 7.58 0.41
N GLU A 123 -14.54 7.02 1.07
CA GLU A 123 -14.46 5.59 1.37
C GLU A 123 -15.57 5.13 2.34
N LEU A 124 -15.87 5.94 3.37
CA LEU A 124 -16.94 5.64 4.32
C LEU A 124 -18.32 5.72 3.67
N SER A 125 -18.53 6.65 2.73
CA SER A 125 -19.76 6.73 1.94
C SER A 125 -19.94 5.50 1.07
N LEU A 126 -18.86 5.04 0.42
CA LEU A 126 -18.85 3.81 -0.37
C LEU A 126 -19.19 2.58 0.49
N ALA A 127 -18.62 2.48 1.69
CA ALA A 127 -18.96 1.42 2.63
C ALA A 127 -20.44 1.46 3.04
N ALA A 128 -20.99 2.65 3.28
CA ALA A 128 -22.39 2.83 3.67
C ALA A 128 -23.38 2.44 2.55
N GLU A 129 -23.03 2.64 1.27
CA GLU A 129 -23.86 2.21 0.12
C GLU A 129 -24.11 0.69 0.12
N PHE A 130 -23.19 -0.09 0.68
CA PHE A 130 -23.37 -1.54 0.87
C PHE A 130 -24.19 -1.91 2.11
N GLY A 131 -24.78 -0.94 2.80
CA GLY A 131 -25.54 -1.16 4.04
C GLY A 131 -24.64 -1.46 5.25
N THR A 132 -23.43 -0.91 5.26
CA THR A 132 -22.48 -1.07 6.37
C THR A 132 -22.83 -0.10 7.52
N GLU A 133 -22.85 -0.61 8.74
CA GLU A 133 -22.86 0.20 9.95
C GLU A 133 -21.48 0.82 10.13
N VAL A 134 -21.38 2.14 9.94
CA VAL A 134 -20.11 2.89 10.03
C VAL A 134 -20.04 3.61 11.38
N ILE A 135 -18.96 3.33 12.12
CA ILE A 135 -18.60 4.03 13.36
C ILE A 135 -17.25 4.71 13.12
N CYS A 136 -17.22 6.03 13.17
CA CYS A 136 -16.03 6.81 12.85
C CYS A 136 -15.73 7.82 13.96
N ASP A 137 -14.47 7.83 14.43
CA ASP A 137 -13.95 8.79 15.40
C ASP A 137 -12.54 9.19 14.98
N VAL A 138 -12.41 10.34 14.31
CA VAL A 138 -11.14 10.85 13.79
C VAL A 138 -10.83 12.19 14.43
N ASN A 139 -9.67 12.23 15.09
CA ASN A 139 -9.15 13.44 15.73
C ASN A 139 -7.69 13.66 15.32
N LEU A 140 -7.52 14.43 14.27
CA LEU A 140 -6.23 14.82 13.71
C LEU A 140 -6.18 16.34 13.58
N PRO A 141 -4.99 16.96 13.66
CA PRO A 141 -4.83 18.38 13.36
C PRO A 141 -4.92 18.61 11.85
N GLU A 142 -5.24 19.84 11.47
CA GLU A 142 -5.27 20.29 10.08
C GLU A 142 -3.96 20.01 9.33
N ASN A 143 -2.83 20.29 10.01
CA ASN A 143 -1.49 20.08 9.44
C ASN A 143 -0.80 18.89 10.10
N LEU A 144 -0.51 17.88 9.31
CA LEU A 144 0.26 16.70 9.71
C LEU A 144 1.68 16.77 9.14
N ASN A 145 2.66 16.23 9.86
CA ASN A 145 4.04 16.10 9.37
C ASN A 145 4.24 14.81 8.52
N ILE A 146 3.15 14.27 8.01
CA ILE A 146 3.13 13.14 7.06
C ILE A 146 2.64 13.69 5.73
N SER A 147 3.27 13.30 4.62
CA SER A 147 2.82 13.77 3.31
C SER A 147 1.40 13.24 3.01
N SER A 148 0.57 14.10 2.39
CA SER A 148 -0.78 13.73 1.93
C SER A 148 -0.77 12.48 1.03
N PHE A 149 0.24 12.35 0.19
CA PHE A 149 0.42 11.18 -0.66
C PHE A 149 0.64 9.90 0.14
N ASP A 150 1.52 9.92 1.16
CA ASP A 150 1.79 8.75 2.00
C ASP A 150 0.58 8.41 2.88
N MET A 151 -0.15 9.41 3.40
CA MET A 151 -1.40 9.21 4.13
C MET A 151 -2.49 8.58 3.25
N THR A 152 -2.60 9.02 2.00
CA THR A 152 -3.51 8.43 1.01
C THR A 152 -3.17 6.97 0.72
N ILE A 153 -1.88 6.61 0.61
CA ILE A 153 -1.47 5.22 0.43
C ILE A 153 -1.87 4.37 1.65
N ILE A 154 -1.61 4.87 2.86
CA ILE A 154 -1.90 4.13 4.09
C ILE A 154 -3.41 3.93 4.26
N LEU A 155 -4.17 5.02 4.29
CA LEU A 155 -5.62 4.97 4.54
C LEU A 155 -6.37 4.31 3.39
N GLY A 156 -6.03 4.62 2.14
CA GLY A 156 -6.68 4.05 0.96
C GLY A 156 -6.54 2.53 0.92
N ASN A 157 -5.33 1.98 1.09
CA ASN A 157 -5.15 0.52 1.08
C ASN A 157 -5.84 -0.18 2.26
N LEU A 158 -5.88 0.45 3.44
CA LEU A 158 -6.61 -0.11 4.58
C LEU A 158 -8.13 -0.11 4.34
N MET A 159 -8.67 0.99 3.82
CA MET A 159 -10.09 1.13 3.52
C MET A 159 -10.52 0.22 2.38
N ASP A 160 -9.73 0.12 1.30
CA ASP A 160 -9.98 -0.82 0.18
C ASP A 160 -10.08 -2.27 0.69
N ASN A 161 -9.14 -2.69 1.56
CA ASN A 161 -9.15 -4.02 2.15
C ASN A 161 -10.40 -4.26 3.02
N ALA A 162 -10.79 -3.26 3.82
CA ALA A 162 -11.97 -3.34 4.66
C ALA A 162 -13.26 -3.43 3.82
N ILE A 163 -13.41 -2.57 2.81
CA ILE A 163 -14.58 -2.54 1.91
C ILE A 163 -14.71 -3.85 1.14
N GLU A 164 -13.60 -4.39 0.63
CA GLU A 164 -13.60 -5.69 -0.05
C GLU A 164 -14.10 -6.80 0.89
N ALA A 165 -13.61 -6.83 2.13
CA ALA A 165 -14.05 -7.80 3.13
C ALA A 165 -15.55 -7.65 3.48
N LEU A 166 -16.02 -6.41 3.60
CA LEU A 166 -17.41 -6.09 3.92
C LEU A 166 -18.39 -6.50 2.82
N ARG A 167 -18.00 -6.44 1.55
CA ARG A 167 -18.84 -6.86 0.41
C ARG A 167 -19.32 -8.31 0.56
N HIS A 168 -18.50 -9.15 1.15
CA HIS A 168 -18.74 -10.59 1.31
C HIS A 168 -19.20 -10.98 2.72
N SER A 169 -19.20 -10.04 3.67
CA SER A 169 -19.64 -10.27 5.03
C SER A 169 -21.16 -10.25 5.16
N LYS A 170 -21.71 -11.19 5.95
CA LYS A 170 -23.15 -11.22 6.29
C LYS A 170 -23.55 -10.07 7.22
N ARG A 171 -22.73 -9.75 8.21
CA ARG A 171 -22.87 -8.60 9.07
C ARG A 171 -21.84 -7.58 8.65
N LYS A 172 -22.28 -6.40 8.27
CA LYS A 172 -21.40 -5.35 7.71
C LYS A 172 -21.21 -4.25 8.76
N GLN A 173 -20.06 -4.26 9.39
CA GLN A 173 -19.69 -3.26 10.39
C GLN A 173 -18.26 -2.81 10.16
N LEU A 174 -18.08 -1.49 10.13
CA LEU A 174 -16.78 -0.82 9.97
C LEU A 174 -16.60 0.19 11.08
N LYS A 175 -15.49 0.07 11.80
CA LYS A 175 -15.08 1.03 12.82
C LYS A 175 -13.73 1.60 12.47
N VAL A 176 -13.65 2.93 12.42
CA VAL A 176 -12.44 3.71 12.14
C VAL A 176 -12.17 4.64 13.30
N ASN A 177 -11.01 4.52 13.91
CA ASN A 177 -10.56 5.40 14.98
C ASN A 177 -9.15 5.88 14.64
N ILE A 178 -8.99 7.20 14.48
CA ILE A 178 -7.68 7.80 14.15
C ILE A 178 -7.43 8.94 15.13
N ARG A 179 -6.30 8.90 15.82
CA ARG A 179 -5.95 9.90 16.81
C ARG A 179 -4.47 10.23 16.80
N LEU A 180 -4.15 11.51 16.92
CA LEU A 180 -2.80 11.98 17.23
C LEU A 180 -2.67 12.17 18.74
N HIS A 181 -1.73 11.46 19.35
CA HIS A 181 -1.40 11.65 20.78
C HIS A 181 0.10 11.65 20.99
N LYS A 182 0.64 12.73 21.59
CA LYS A 182 2.09 12.87 21.91
C LYS A 182 3.01 12.61 20.70
N GLY A 183 2.65 13.10 19.50
CA GLY A 183 3.44 12.93 18.30
C GLY A 183 3.37 11.52 17.69
N ILE A 184 2.41 10.70 18.12
CA ILE A 184 2.15 9.38 17.56
C ILE A 184 0.75 9.37 16.95
N ILE A 185 0.65 9.15 15.65
CA ILE A 185 -0.63 8.87 15.01
C ILE A 185 -0.93 7.39 15.18
N ARG A 186 -2.08 7.13 15.79
CA ARG A 186 -2.65 5.79 15.92
C ARG A 186 -3.86 5.67 15.00
N ILE A 187 -3.87 4.63 14.17
CA ILE A 187 -4.98 4.28 13.29
C ILE A 187 -5.45 2.88 13.70
N ASP A 188 -6.69 2.81 14.18
CA ASP A 188 -7.37 1.55 14.50
C ASP A 188 -8.51 1.38 13.49
N LEU A 189 -8.44 0.35 12.68
CA LEU A 189 -9.48 -0.01 11.73
C LEU A 189 -9.96 -1.43 12.01
N GLU A 190 -11.26 -1.58 12.27
CA GLU A 190 -11.91 -2.85 12.56
C GLU A 190 -13.05 -3.06 11.56
N ASN A 191 -13.05 -4.18 10.85
CA ASN A 191 -14.12 -4.53 9.94
C ASN A 191 -14.54 -5.99 10.12
N THR A 192 -15.80 -6.28 9.83
CA THR A 192 -16.30 -7.66 9.75
C THR A 192 -15.91 -8.29 8.42
N TYR A 193 -15.69 -9.61 8.41
CA TYR A 193 -15.38 -10.37 7.22
C TYR A 193 -16.03 -11.76 7.27
N ASP A 194 -16.09 -12.46 6.11
CA ASP A 194 -16.50 -13.86 6.04
C ASP A 194 -15.25 -14.77 6.03
N PRO A 195 -15.01 -15.58 7.09
CA PRO A 195 -13.85 -16.46 7.16
C PRO A 195 -13.79 -17.50 6.02
N VAL A 196 -14.95 -17.93 5.54
CA VAL A 196 -15.05 -18.92 4.45
C VAL A 196 -14.61 -18.30 3.12
N TYR A 197 -15.07 -17.10 2.85
CA TYR A 197 -14.67 -16.35 1.65
C TYR A 197 -13.19 -16.07 1.63
N ARG A 198 -12.64 -15.56 2.72
CA ARG A 198 -11.20 -15.25 2.88
C ARG A 198 -10.34 -16.49 2.59
N LYS A 199 -10.64 -17.63 3.20
CA LYS A 199 -9.88 -18.89 3.03
C LYS A 199 -9.82 -19.37 1.57
N LYS A 200 -10.84 -19.02 0.76
CA LYS A 200 -10.91 -19.41 -0.66
C LYS A 200 -10.06 -18.51 -1.57
N HIS A 201 -9.80 -17.26 -1.17
CA HIS A 201 -9.18 -16.22 -1.99
C HIS A 201 -7.79 -15.78 -1.48
N ASP A 202 -7.29 -16.36 -0.40
CA ASP A 202 -6.02 -16.04 0.29
C ASP A 202 -4.73 -16.27 -0.56
N GLY A 203 -4.87 -16.44 -1.86
CA GLY A 203 -3.76 -16.85 -2.74
C GLY A 203 -3.35 -15.85 -3.82
N ARG A 204 -4.01 -14.72 -4.09
CA ARG A 204 -3.73 -14.00 -5.35
C ARG A 204 -3.60 -12.48 -5.36
N GLU A 205 -4.14 -11.69 -4.41
CA GLU A 205 -4.08 -10.22 -4.49
C GLU A 205 -3.92 -9.46 -3.16
N HIS A 206 -4.06 -10.08 -2.01
CA HIS A 206 -4.07 -9.40 -0.71
C HIS A 206 -2.69 -8.93 -0.19
N GLY A 207 -1.60 -9.29 -0.88
CA GLY A 207 -0.24 -8.97 -0.42
C GLY A 207 0.25 -7.58 -0.80
N ILE A 208 -0.22 -7.02 -1.92
CA ILE A 208 0.39 -5.80 -2.50
C ILE A 208 -0.04 -4.55 -1.73
N GLY A 209 -1.31 -4.43 -1.35
CA GLY A 209 -1.82 -3.27 -0.62
C GLY A 209 -1.18 -3.11 0.77
N LEU A 210 -1.16 -4.19 1.56
CA LEU A 210 -0.54 -4.17 2.90
C LEU A 210 0.99 -3.99 2.82
N LEU A 211 1.64 -4.57 1.82
CA LEU A 211 3.07 -4.34 1.57
C LEU A 211 3.36 -2.88 1.23
N SER A 212 2.48 -2.21 0.46
CA SER A 212 2.59 -0.77 0.19
C SER A 212 2.43 0.05 1.46
N VAL A 213 1.52 -0.33 2.34
CA VAL A 213 1.36 0.30 3.67
C VAL A 213 2.62 0.12 4.49
N GLU A 214 3.16 -1.09 4.63
CA GLU A 214 4.37 -1.37 5.40
C GLU A 214 5.58 -0.58 4.87
N ASN A 215 5.79 -0.56 3.54
CA ASN A 215 6.87 0.21 2.92
C ASN A 215 6.73 1.72 3.17
N THR A 216 5.50 2.23 3.16
CA THR A 216 5.25 3.65 3.46
C THR A 216 5.48 3.96 4.92
N LEU A 217 5.05 3.08 5.83
CA LEU A 217 5.24 3.22 7.27
C LEU A 217 6.72 3.24 7.67
N GLN A 218 7.59 2.50 6.98
CA GLN A 218 9.04 2.50 7.26
C GLN A 218 9.66 3.90 7.17
N LYS A 219 9.15 4.79 6.30
CA LYS A 219 9.61 6.18 6.20
C LYS A 219 9.40 6.99 7.49
N TYR A 220 8.42 6.58 8.28
CA TYR A 220 7.97 7.25 9.50
C TYR A 220 8.21 6.42 10.75
N HIS A 221 9.07 5.41 10.67
CA HIS A 221 9.33 4.46 11.76
C HIS A 221 8.03 3.83 12.32
N GLY A 222 7.03 3.72 11.46
CA GLY A 222 5.72 3.18 11.80
C GLY A 222 5.69 1.66 11.73
N LYS A 223 4.67 1.09 12.34
CA LYS A 223 4.41 -0.36 12.36
C LYS A 223 2.94 -0.65 12.12
N LEU A 224 2.68 -1.68 11.31
CA LEU A 224 1.36 -2.26 11.11
C LEU A 224 1.30 -3.58 11.87
N ASP A 225 0.33 -3.70 12.78
CA ASP A 225 -0.06 -4.96 13.40
C ASP A 225 -1.48 -5.31 12.95
N SER A 226 -1.68 -6.50 12.44
CA SER A 226 -3.00 -6.97 12.01
C SER A 226 -3.29 -8.35 12.56
N HIS A 227 -4.52 -8.54 13.05
CA HIS A 227 -4.97 -9.83 13.57
C HIS A 227 -6.47 -10.04 13.32
N THR A 228 -6.90 -11.25 13.47
CA THR A 228 -8.29 -11.65 13.29
C THR A 228 -8.84 -12.18 14.60
N GLU A 229 -10.02 -11.69 14.99
CA GLU A 229 -10.77 -12.18 16.13
C GLU A 229 -12.16 -12.61 15.67
N GLU A 230 -12.50 -13.90 15.77
CA GLU A 230 -13.77 -14.46 15.28
C GLU A 230 -14.05 -14.06 13.82
N ASN A 231 -14.97 -13.12 13.60
CA ASN A 231 -15.39 -12.61 12.30
C ASN A 231 -14.99 -11.15 12.09
N ARG A 232 -13.98 -10.66 12.81
CA ARG A 232 -13.45 -9.29 12.74
C ARG A 232 -11.99 -9.31 12.32
N TYR A 233 -11.62 -8.38 11.48
CA TYR A 233 -10.25 -8.10 11.11
C TYR A 233 -9.87 -6.74 11.70
N LEU A 234 -8.81 -6.71 12.45
CA LEU A 234 -8.29 -5.53 13.10
C LEU A 234 -6.94 -5.17 12.48
N SER A 235 -6.81 -3.92 12.05
CA SER A 235 -5.55 -3.31 11.62
C SER A 235 -5.22 -2.19 12.58
N LEU A 236 -4.05 -2.27 13.19
CA LEU A 236 -3.53 -1.28 14.11
C LEU A 236 -2.24 -0.70 13.57
N ILE A 237 -2.21 0.60 13.38
CA ILE A 237 -1.02 1.32 12.93
C ILE A 237 -0.59 2.32 13.97
N HIS A 238 0.72 2.38 14.19
CA HIS A 238 1.39 3.42 14.95
C HIS A 238 2.41 4.11 14.04
N ILE A 239 2.34 5.42 13.94
CA ILE A 239 3.26 6.24 13.15
C ILE A 239 3.84 7.30 14.07
N SER A 240 5.16 7.36 14.18
CA SER A 240 5.82 8.48 14.86
C SER A 240 5.83 9.68 13.93
N GLU A 241 5.16 10.75 14.31
CA GLU A 241 5.20 11.99 13.55
C GLU A 241 6.64 12.55 13.63
N PRO A 242 7.31 12.84 12.48
CA PRO A 242 8.64 13.41 12.52
C PRO A 242 8.60 14.72 13.28
N THR A 243 9.43 14.83 14.33
CA THR A 243 9.56 16.07 15.10
C THR A 243 9.96 17.19 14.15
N ARG A 244 9.17 18.25 14.13
CA ARG A 244 9.53 19.49 13.41
C ARG A 244 10.89 19.95 13.95
N PRO A 245 11.91 20.18 13.11
CA PRO A 245 13.11 20.82 13.61
C PRO A 245 12.69 22.16 14.22
N GLU A 246 13.04 22.37 15.47
CA GLU A 246 12.82 23.66 16.10
C GLU A 246 13.58 24.74 15.31
N PRO A 247 12.97 25.91 15.12
CA PRO A 247 13.55 27.00 14.33
C PRO A 247 14.82 27.57 14.98
#